data_d8ab605d7e47b21dca0ab2a8434788c9
#
_entry.id   d8ab605d7e47b21dca0ab2a8434788c9
#
_cell.length_a   1.000
_cell.length_b   1.000
_cell.length_c   1.000
_cell.angle_alpha   90.00
_cell.angle_beta   90.00
_cell.angle_gamma   90.00
#
_symmetry.space_group_name_H-M   'P 1'
#
loop_
_entity.id
_entity.type
_entity.pdbx_description
1 polymer ?
#
loop_
_entity_poly.entity_id
_entity_poly.type
_entity_poly.pdbx_seq_one_letter_code
_entity_poly.pdbx_strand_id
1 'polypeptide(L)'
;MADKNNKEKQFSRRDFLKTTGVATGGIIGGSMLGGLVGFNLDSPTEEAGTSGESADQGSEGAGSGDYNPGRIFFHNDATFDTISQAMERIYPEDDMGPGAIALGAPFFLDMQLAGEYGNNTREYMQGPFYEGEPTQGYQSRLIRSELFRLGIERLDTEANEMFDDNFRNLDGEQMDEILTRFQEGEADMGVPADTAKPQDFFRLLRSATIEGVYADPLYRGNLNMEGWKMKNFPGHQHAYIQEIDTDSFTEINPQPLFGGDH
;
A
#
# COMPACT_ATOMS: atom_id res chain seq x y z
N MET A 1 -25.52 -37.48 -2.02
CA MET A 1 -24.09 -37.11 -2.01
C MET A 1 -23.96 -35.95 -2.98
N ALA A 2 -23.90 -34.75 -2.50
CA ALA A 2 -23.71 -33.56 -3.28
C ALA A 2 -22.51 -32.82 -2.68
N ASP A 3 -21.42 -32.83 -3.41
CA ASP A 3 -20.16 -32.16 -3.09
C ASP A 3 -20.37 -30.66 -3.25
N LYS A 4 -20.38 -29.94 -2.14
CA LYS A 4 -20.35 -28.46 -2.15
C LYS A 4 -18.89 -28.03 -2.23
N ASN A 5 -18.47 -27.74 -3.44
CA ASN A 5 -17.19 -27.04 -3.71
C ASN A 5 -17.35 -25.58 -3.24
N ASN A 6 -16.96 -25.31 -2.00
CA ASN A 6 -16.89 -23.97 -1.43
C ASN A 6 -15.58 -23.35 -1.95
N LYS A 7 -15.63 -22.68 -3.09
CA LYS A 7 -14.55 -21.80 -3.53
C LYS A 7 -14.70 -20.51 -2.74
N GLU A 8 -13.90 -20.34 -1.72
CA GLU A 8 -13.65 -19.05 -1.09
C GLU A 8 -13.33 -18.02 -2.18
N LYS A 9 -14.13 -16.97 -2.24
CA LYS A 9 -13.85 -15.84 -3.13
C LYS A 9 -12.64 -15.10 -2.57
N GLN A 10 -11.47 -15.34 -3.11
CA GLN A 10 -10.31 -14.49 -2.84
C GLN A 10 -10.60 -13.09 -3.39
N PHE A 11 -10.65 -12.11 -2.50
CA PHE A 11 -10.78 -10.71 -2.85
C PHE A 11 -9.47 -10.24 -3.52
N SER A 12 -9.56 -9.86 -4.78
CA SER A 12 -8.42 -9.37 -5.56
C SER A 12 -8.21 -7.87 -5.30
N ARG A 13 -6.94 -7.38 -5.37
CA ARG A 13 -6.60 -5.93 -5.38
C ARG A 13 -7.50 -5.12 -6.30
N ARG A 14 -7.90 -5.72 -7.41
CA ARG A 14 -8.75 -5.09 -8.41
C ARG A 14 -10.18 -4.90 -7.90
N ASP A 15 -10.69 -5.80 -7.09
CA ASP A 15 -12.04 -5.71 -6.53
C ASP A 15 -12.09 -4.71 -5.39
N PHE A 16 -11.07 -4.68 -4.53
CA PHE A 16 -10.91 -3.66 -3.49
C PHE A 16 -10.81 -2.24 -4.10
N LEU A 17 -9.95 -2.06 -5.10
CA LEU A 17 -9.80 -0.77 -5.77
C LEU A 17 -11.06 -0.33 -6.53
N LYS A 18 -11.86 -1.26 -7.07
CA LYS A 18 -13.13 -0.93 -7.72
C LYS A 18 -14.19 -0.51 -6.72
N THR A 19 -14.29 -1.21 -5.58
CA THR A 19 -15.27 -0.89 -4.54
C THR A 19 -14.95 0.46 -3.90
N THR A 20 -13.67 0.72 -3.62
CA THR A 20 -13.19 2.00 -3.09
C THR A 20 -13.38 3.17 -4.07
N GLY A 21 -13.23 2.89 -5.37
CA GLY A 21 -13.41 3.91 -6.43
C GLY A 21 -14.86 4.36 -6.62
N VAL A 22 -15.83 3.51 -6.32
CA VAL A 22 -17.26 3.84 -6.47
C VAL A 22 -17.78 4.71 -5.31
N ALA A 23 -17.30 4.47 -4.08
CA ALA A 23 -17.73 5.24 -2.91
C ALA A 23 -17.18 6.68 -2.92
N THR A 24 -15.98 6.90 -3.45
CA THR A 24 -15.37 8.26 -3.56
C THR A 24 -15.74 9.00 -4.85
N GLY A 25 -16.23 8.30 -5.88
CA GLY A 25 -16.60 8.89 -7.17
C GLY A 25 -17.91 9.68 -7.17
N GLY A 26 -18.71 9.62 -6.11
CA GLY A 26 -20.00 10.31 -6.01
C GLY A 26 -19.92 11.81 -5.66
N ILE A 27 -18.78 12.33 -5.20
CA ILE A 27 -18.66 13.70 -4.71
C ILE A 27 -17.77 14.61 -5.59
N ILE A 28 -16.98 14.04 -6.51
CA ILE A 28 -16.20 14.85 -7.46
C ILE A 28 -16.69 14.59 -8.87
N GLY A 29 -17.92 15.05 -9.14
CA GLY A 29 -18.47 15.13 -10.48
C GLY A 29 -17.83 16.26 -11.27
N GLY A 30 -16.97 15.94 -12.23
CA GLY A 30 -16.71 16.81 -13.37
C GLY A 30 -15.36 17.48 -13.43
N SER A 31 -14.33 16.73 -13.73
CA SER A 31 -13.27 17.13 -14.70
C SER A 31 -12.09 16.15 -14.59
N MET A 32 -12.14 15.04 -15.28
CA MET A 32 -11.05 14.30 -15.92
C MET A 32 -11.58 13.03 -16.59
N LEU A 33 -12.60 13.19 -17.43
CA LEU A 33 -12.89 12.22 -18.49
C LEU A 33 -12.12 12.66 -19.73
N GLY A 34 -10.86 12.26 -19.81
CA GLY A 34 -10.04 12.49 -20.98
C GLY A 34 -8.78 11.65 -20.95
N GLY A 35 -8.88 10.38 -21.38
CA GLY A 35 -7.69 9.63 -21.71
C GLY A 35 -7.56 8.27 -21.11
N LEU A 36 -8.45 7.33 -21.43
CA LEU A 36 -8.18 5.88 -21.44
C LEU A 36 -9.28 5.17 -22.23
N VAL A 37 -9.37 5.50 -23.51
CA VAL A 37 -10.07 4.66 -24.48
C VAL A 37 -9.04 4.17 -25.49
N GLY A 38 -8.79 2.89 -25.47
CA GLY A 38 -8.39 2.12 -26.62
C GLY A 38 -6.90 1.91 -26.85
N PHE A 39 -6.40 0.78 -26.45
CA PHE A 39 -5.51 -0.01 -27.29
C PHE A 39 -5.80 -1.51 -27.06
N ASN A 40 -6.74 -1.99 -27.85
CA ASN A 40 -6.73 -3.38 -28.28
C ASN A 40 -5.85 -3.43 -29.54
N LEU A 41 -4.75 -4.10 -29.51
CA LEU A 41 -4.05 -4.56 -30.70
C LEU A 41 -3.68 -6.03 -30.50
N ASP A 42 -4.34 -6.78 -31.33
CA ASP A 42 -4.21 -8.19 -31.59
C ASP A 42 -2.82 -8.56 -32.10
N SER A 43 -2.33 -9.73 -31.70
CA SER A 43 -1.04 -10.30 -32.11
C SER A 43 -1.02 -10.75 -33.58
N PRO A 44 0.12 -10.99 -34.21
CA PRO A 44 0.60 -12.38 -34.30
C PRO A 44 2.10 -12.60 -34.07
N THR A 45 2.36 -13.79 -33.57
CA THR A 45 3.59 -14.53 -33.41
C THR A 45 4.40 -14.69 -34.69
N GLU A 46 5.74 -14.51 -34.63
CA GLU A 46 6.67 -15.33 -35.39
C GLU A 46 8.00 -15.49 -34.66
N GLU A 47 8.43 -16.75 -34.56
CA GLU A 47 9.69 -17.21 -34.00
C GLU A 47 10.89 -16.87 -34.89
N ALA A 48 12.01 -16.48 -34.26
CA ALA A 48 13.33 -16.82 -34.81
C ALA A 48 14.36 -16.80 -33.66
N GLY A 49 14.88 -17.96 -33.34
CA GLY A 49 15.91 -18.15 -32.34
C GLY A 49 17.28 -17.67 -32.81
N THR A 50 18.09 -17.26 -31.85
CA THR A 50 19.56 -17.43 -31.95
C THR A 50 20.11 -17.52 -30.54
N SER A 51 20.79 -18.62 -30.29
CA SER A 51 21.53 -18.99 -29.08
C SER A 51 22.72 -18.04 -28.84
N GLY A 52 22.79 -17.52 -27.61
CA GLY A 52 23.98 -16.90 -27.07
C GLY A 52 24.04 -17.27 -25.58
N GLU A 53 24.82 -18.30 -25.29
CA GLU A 53 25.21 -18.75 -23.95
C GLU A 53 26.02 -17.64 -23.29
N SER A 54 25.46 -17.06 -22.23
CA SER A 54 26.21 -16.28 -21.26
C SER A 54 25.86 -16.82 -19.88
N ALA A 55 26.89 -17.21 -19.17
CA ALA A 55 26.88 -17.92 -17.92
C ALA A 55 25.94 -17.25 -16.90
N ASP A 56 24.90 -17.96 -16.57
CA ASP A 56 24.10 -17.81 -15.38
C ASP A 56 24.99 -18.00 -14.13
N GLN A 57 25.33 -16.92 -13.45
CA GLN A 57 25.62 -17.00 -12.03
C GLN A 57 24.34 -16.67 -11.28
N GLY A 58 23.64 -17.74 -10.96
CA GLY A 58 22.43 -17.70 -10.17
C GLY A 58 22.59 -16.86 -8.91
N SER A 59 21.95 -15.72 -8.91
CA SER A 59 21.41 -15.14 -7.71
C SER A 59 20.25 -16.03 -7.30
N GLU A 60 20.57 -17.06 -6.50
CA GLU A 60 19.55 -17.85 -5.81
C GLU A 60 18.63 -16.85 -5.10
N GLY A 61 17.35 -16.90 -5.46
CA GLY A 61 16.31 -16.12 -4.85
C GLY A 61 16.44 -16.19 -3.33
N ALA A 62 16.65 -15.05 -2.71
CA ALA A 62 16.47 -14.92 -1.28
C ALA A 62 15.01 -15.31 -1.01
N GLY A 63 14.84 -16.58 -0.59
CA GLY A 63 13.58 -17.03 -0.05
C GLY A 63 13.12 -16.04 1.01
N SER A 64 11.84 -16.02 1.30
CA SER A 64 11.16 -15.26 2.34
C SER A 64 11.73 -15.58 3.74
N GLY A 65 13.03 -15.44 3.90
CA GLY A 65 13.73 -15.46 5.17
C GLY A 65 13.50 -14.10 5.82
N ASP A 66 12.88 -14.14 6.97
CA ASP A 66 12.65 -13.11 7.97
C ASP A 66 13.30 -11.74 7.68
N TYR A 67 12.79 -10.98 6.71
CA TYR A 67 13.14 -9.58 6.58
C TYR A 67 12.61 -8.84 7.83
N ASN A 68 13.48 -8.65 8.79
CA ASN A 68 13.19 -7.89 10.00
C ASN A 68 14.27 -6.83 10.22
N PRO A 69 14.12 -5.62 9.64
CA PRO A 69 15.08 -4.53 9.81
C PRO A 69 15.04 -3.90 11.20
N GLY A 70 14.26 -4.47 12.13
CA GLY A 70 13.93 -3.87 13.41
C GLY A 70 12.86 -2.78 13.29
N ARG A 71 12.15 -2.54 14.38
CA ARG A 71 11.07 -1.52 14.48
C ARG A 71 11.54 -0.34 15.30
N ILE A 72 11.06 0.85 14.96
CA ILE A 72 11.43 2.11 15.61
C ILE A 72 10.22 2.71 16.34
N PHE A 73 9.04 2.69 15.70
CA PHE A 73 7.81 3.28 16.23
C PHE A 73 6.92 2.24 16.92
N PHE A 74 6.74 1.08 16.30
CA PHE A 74 5.90 0.00 16.81
C PHE A 74 6.71 -0.93 17.72
N HIS A 75 6.69 -0.68 19.02
CA HIS A 75 7.42 -1.51 20.01
C HIS A 75 6.68 -2.80 20.39
N ASN A 76 5.37 -2.88 20.14
CA ASN A 76 4.51 -4.01 20.49
C ASN A 76 4.23 -4.85 19.24
N ASP A 77 4.46 -6.16 19.31
CA ASP A 77 4.21 -7.11 18.24
C ASP A 77 2.74 -7.10 17.82
N ALA A 78 1.82 -7.15 18.77
CA ALA A 78 0.39 -7.17 18.49
C ALA A 78 -0.07 -5.94 17.69
N THR A 79 0.41 -4.74 18.05
CA THR A 79 0.10 -3.50 17.33
C THR A 79 0.67 -3.50 15.92
N PHE A 80 1.90 -4.02 15.76
CA PHE A 80 2.53 -4.14 14.45
C PHE A 80 1.83 -5.17 13.58
N ASP A 81 1.38 -6.29 14.16
CA ASP A 81 0.62 -7.32 13.44
C ASP A 81 -0.74 -6.79 12.99
N THR A 82 -1.48 -6.07 13.87
CA THR A 82 -2.76 -5.45 13.52
C THR A 82 -2.61 -4.51 12.31
N ILE A 83 -1.64 -3.60 12.33
CA ILE A 83 -1.44 -2.68 11.21
C ILE A 83 -0.95 -3.40 9.95
N SER A 84 -0.11 -4.44 10.10
CA SER A 84 0.37 -5.25 8.99
C SER A 84 -0.77 -5.97 8.27
N GLN A 85 -1.69 -6.58 9.02
CA GLN A 85 -2.87 -7.22 8.45
C GLN A 85 -3.78 -6.20 7.75
N ALA A 86 -3.99 -5.03 8.35
CA ALA A 86 -4.75 -3.97 7.70
C ALA A 86 -4.13 -3.51 6.38
N MET A 87 -2.80 -3.37 6.31
CA MET A 87 -2.07 -3.03 5.09
C MET A 87 -2.16 -4.15 4.05
N GLU A 88 -2.07 -5.42 4.48
CA GLU A 88 -2.24 -6.57 3.59
C GLU A 88 -3.64 -6.64 2.99
N ARG A 89 -4.70 -6.29 3.75
CA ARG A 89 -6.06 -6.20 3.18
C ARG A 89 -6.19 -5.10 2.15
N ILE A 90 -5.49 -3.98 2.32
CA ILE A 90 -5.48 -2.86 1.37
C ILE A 90 -4.71 -3.22 0.08
N TYR A 91 -3.63 -3.98 0.20
CA TYR A 91 -2.80 -4.40 -0.91
C TYR A 91 -2.42 -5.87 -0.76
N PRO A 92 -3.37 -6.79 -1.02
CA PRO A 92 -3.16 -8.22 -0.84
C PRO A 92 -2.27 -8.83 -1.92
N GLU A 93 -1.67 -9.97 -1.62
CA GLU A 93 -1.06 -10.83 -2.64
C GLU A 93 -2.11 -11.30 -3.66
N ASP A 94 -1.76 -11.30 -4.94
CA ASP A 94 -2.57 -11.81 -6.04
C ASP A 94 -1.69 -12.33 -7.20
N ASP A 95 -2.32 -12.70 -8.32
CA ASP A 95 -1.65 -13.20 -9.52
C ASP A 95 -0.62 -12.22 -10.12
N MET A 96 -0.64 -10.96 -9.72
CA MET A 96 0.28 -9.93 -10.20
C MET A 96 1.55 -9.83 -9.35
N GLY A 97 1.53 -10.34 -8.12
CA GLY A 97 2.70 -10.33 -7.26
C GLY A 97 2.40 -10.27 -5.75
N PRO A 98 3.44 -10.06 -4.93
CA PRO A 98 3.36 -10.09 -3.48
C PRO A 98 2.51 -8.99 -2.87
N GLY A 99 1.96 -9.25 -1.68
CA GLY A 99 1.17 -8.31 -0.89
C GLY A 99 2.01 -7.29 -0.12
N ALA A 100 1.34 -6.43 0.64
CA ALA A 100 1.97 -5.35 1.40
C ALA A 100 2.97 -5.84 2.44
N ILE A 101 2.66 -6.94 3.13
CA ILE A 101 3.55 -7.55 4.14
C ILE A 101 4.83 -8.04 3.47
N ALA A 102 4.72 -8.83 2.41
CA ALA A 102 5.87 -9.39 1.69
C ALA A 102 6.73 -8.30 1.04
N LEU A 103 6.13 -7.16 0.66
CA LEU A 103 6.83 -5.98 0.15
C LEU A 103 7.44 -5.09 1.25
N GLY A 104 7.26 -5.42 2.53
CA GLY A 104 7.82 -4.67 3.64
C GLY A 104 7.12 -3.33 3.92
N ALA A 105 5.93 -3.08 3.38
CA ALA A 105 5.21 -1.83 3.59
C ALA A 105 4.94 -1.48 5.07
N PRO A 106 4.70 -2.44 6.00
CA PRO A 106 4.61 -2.14 7.43
C PRO A 106 5.90 -1.55 8.03
N PHE A 107 7.07 -1.98 7.58
CA PHE A 107 8.34 -1.41 8.02
C PHE A 107 8.61 -0.02 7.44
N PHE A 108 8.12 0.24 6.23
CA PHE A 108 8.09 1.60 5.68
C PHE A 108 7.27 2.52 6.59
N LEU A 109 6.05 2.13 6.93
CA LEU A 109 5.18 2.92 7.80
C LEU A 109 5.81 3.13 9.19
N ASP A 110 6.41 2.10 9.79
CA ASP A 110 7.13 2.18 11.06
C ASP A 110 8.20 3.27 11.03
N MET A 111 9.02 3.28 9.99
CA MET A 111 10.07 4.28 9.80
C MET A 111 9.49 5.69 9.59
N GLN A 112 8.43 5.84 8.79
CA GLN A 112 7.80 7.13 8.53
C GLN A 112 7.19 7.74 9.81
N LEU A 113 6.49 6.92 10.61
CA LEU A 113 5.86 7.39 11.84
C LEU A 113 6.86 7.75 12.94
N ALA A 114 8.05 7.15 12.94
CA ALA A 114 9.14 7.51 13.86
C ALA A 114 9.81 8.85 13.50
N GLY A 115 9.64 9.32 12.27
CA GLY A 115 10.32 10.49 11.71
C GLY A 115 9.47 11.75 11.61
N GLU A 116 9.88 12.62 10.69
CA GLU A 116 9.26 13.93 10.45
C GLU A 116 7.81 13.80 9.98
N TYR A 117 7.48 12.76 9.21
CA TYR A 117 6.12 12.49 8.74
C TYR A 117 5.17 12.24 9.91
N GLY A 118 5.55 11.38 10.85
CA GLY A 118 4.76 11.06 12.02
C GLY A 118 4.53 12.26 12.95
N ASN A 119 5.52 13.14 13.04
CA ASN A 119 5.49 14.33 13.88
C ASN A 119 4.91 15.58 13.19
N ASN A 120 4.46 15.48 11.94
CA ASN A 120 3.93 16.59 11.14
C ASN A 120 4.87 17.81 11.10
N THR A 121 6.19 17.60 11.06
CA THR A 121 7.18 18.71 11.20
C THR A 121 7.12 19.73 10.07
N ARG A 122 6.50 19.37 8.95
CA ARG A 122 6.33 20.26 7.78
C ARG A 122 4.95 20.87 7.67
N GLU A 123 4.03 20.52 8.57
CA GLU A 123 2.68 21.07 8.62
C GLU A 123 2.53 22.06 9.77
N TYR A 124 1.66 23.06 9.57
CA TYR A 124 1.30 23.98 10.61
C TYR A 124 0.29 23.36 11.56
N MET A 125 0.73 23.02 12.77
CA MET A 125 -0.05 22.28 13.77
C MET A 125 -0.42 23.14 15.00
N GLN A 126 -0.51 24.46 14.84
CA GLN A 126 -0.97 25.35 15.92
C GLN A 126 -2.42 25.76 15.69
N GLY A 127 -3.25 25.63 16.75
CA GLY A 127 -4.64 26.05 16.70
C GLY A 127 -4.85 27.57 16.55
N PRO A 128 -6.09 28.03 16.37
CA PRO A 128 -7.31 27.22 16.39
C PRO A 128 -7.50 26.40 15.11
N PHE A 129 -8.03 25.16 15.27
CA PHE A 129 -8.32 24.27 14.15
C PHE A 129 -9.77 24.49 13.70
N TYR A 130 -9.96 24.78 12.43
CA TYR A 130 -11.24 24.86 11.76
C TYR A 130 -11.30 23.83 10.64
N GLU A 131 -12.49 23.30 10.41
CA GLU A 131 -12.69 22.43 9.26
C GLU A 131 -12.53 23.24 7.97
N GLY A 132 -11.60 22.79 7.13
CA GLY A 132 -11.32 23.39 5.82
C GLY A 132 -11.89 22.56 4.68
N GLU A 133 -11.56 22.94 3.45
CA GLU A 133 -11.96 22.20 2.27
C GLU A 133 -11.23 20.84 2.19
N PRO A 134 -11.86 19.77 1.65
CA PRO A 134 -11.27 18.43 1.58
C PRO A 134 -9.92 18.37 0.85
N THR A 135 -9.61 19.35 0.00
CA THR A 135 -8.38 19.47 -0.77
C THR A 135 -7.23 20.15 -0.04
N GLN A 136 -7.45 20.65 1.18
CA GLN A 136 -6.45 21.42 1.94
C GLN A 136 -5.44 20.56 2.71
N GLY A 137 -5.42 19.26 2.48
CA GLY A 137 -4.44 18.35 3.10
C GLY A 137 -4.85 17.88 4.48
N TYR A 138 -3.87 17.72 5.37
CA TYR A 138 -4.08 17.18 6.71
C TYR A 138 -4.69 18.23 7.64
N GLN A 139 -5.83 17.91 8.26
CA GLN A 139 -6.60 18.86 9.07
C GLN A 139 -6.94 18.35 10.49
N SER A 140 -6.43 17.17 10.87
CA SER A 140 -6.62 16.65 12.21
C SER A 140 -5.82 17.48 13.24
N ARG A 141 -6.35 17.56 14.47
CA ARG A 141 -5.62 18.14 15.61
C ARG A 141 -4.49 17.25 16.11
N LEU A 142 -4.62 15.93 15.88
CA LEU A 142 -3.59 14.96 16.21
C LEU A 142 -2.49 14.97 15.16
N ILE A 143 -1.24 14.83 15.57
CA ILE A 143 -0.18 14.49 14.62
C ILE A 143 -0.38 13.07 14.08
N ARG A 144 0.24 12.74 12.95
CA ARG A 144 0.02 11.44 12.29
C ARG A 144 0.34 10.25 13.19
N SER A 145 1.42 10.33 13.97
CA SER A 145 1.80 9.27 14.89
C SER A 145 0.75 9.02 15.99
N GLU A 146 0.08 10.06 16.47
CA GLU A 146 -1.03 9.93 17.42
C GLU A 146 -2.28 9.36 16.76
N LEU A 147 -2.62 9.85 15.56
CA LEU A 147 -3.76 9.34 14.81
C LEU A 147 -3.60 7.87 14.45
N PHE A 148 -2.40 7.42 14.07
CA PHE A 148 -2.15 6.00 13.80
C PHE A 148 -2.25 5.14 15.07
N ARG A 149 -1.73 5.59 16.22
CA ARG A 149 -1.91 4.85 17.48
C ARG A 149 -3.38 4.70 17.84
N LEU A 150 -4.12 5.80 17.77
CA LEU A 150 -5.56 5.79 18.02
C LEU A 150 -6.30 4.88 17.03
N GLY A 151 -6.03 5.02 15.74
CA GLY A 151 -6.70 4.23 14.70
C GLY A 151 -6.46 2.73 14.83
N ILE A 152 -5.25 2.31 15.20
CA ILE A 152 -4.93 0.88 15.42
C ILE A 152 -5.66 0.34 16.65
N GLU A 153 -5.69 1.10 17.74
CA GLU A 153 -6.47 0.76 18.94
C GLU A 153 -7.96 0.60 18.59
N ARG A 154 -8.49 1.47 17.74
CA ARG A 154 -9.88 1.44 17.30
C ARG A 154 -10.18 0.28 16.34
N LEU A 155 -9.24 -0.15 15.51
CA LEU A 155 -9.38 -1.39 14.72
C LEU A 155 -9.63 -2.61 15.63
N ASP A 156 -8.81 -2.76 16.67
CA ASP A 156 -8.98 -3.86 17.62
C ASP A 156 -10.27 -3.70 18.46
N THR A 157 -10.70 -2.47 18.76
CA THR A 157 -11.95 -2.23 19.48
C THR A 157 -13.16 -2.62 18.65
N GLU A 158 -13.26 -2.14 17.39
CA GLU A 158 -14.35 -2.52 16.46
C GLU A 158 -14.37 -4.03 16.21
N ALA A 159 -13.20 -4.67 16.09
CA ALA A 159 -13.07 -6.11 15.92
C ALA A 159 -13.64 -6.87 17.14
N ASN A 160 -13.29 -6.45 18.34
CA ASN A 160 -13.84 -7.05 19.57
C ASN A 160 -15.34 -6.82 19.71
N GLU A 161 -15.84 -5.64 19.37
CA GLU A 161 -17.28 -5.32 19.47
C GLU A 161 -18.12 -6.10 18.46
N MET A 162 -17.59 -6.32 17.24
CA MET A 162 -18.32 -6.97 16.15
C MET A 162 -18.17 -8.49 16.14
N PHE A 163 -16.96 -8.99 16.47
CA PHE A 163 -16.59 -10.39 16.26
C PHE A 163 -15.98 -11.10 17.47
N ASP A 164 -15.87 -10.42 18.63
CA ASP A 164 -15.33 -10.95 19.89
C ASP A 164 -13.87 -11.46 19.77
N ASP A 165 -13.08 -10.84 18.86
CA ASP A 165 -11.65 -11.13 18.68
C ASP A 165 -10.87 -9.87 18.28
N ASN A 166 -9.53 -9.93 18.28
CA ASN A 166 -8.69 -8.85 17.82
C ASN A 166 -8.64 -8.83 16.29
N PHE A 167 -8.49 -7.63 15.70
CA PHE A 167 -8.47 -7.41 14.26
C PHE A 167 -7.50 -8.36 13.52
N ARG A 168 -6.28 -8.55 14.03
CA ARG A 168 -5.25 -9.41 13.41
C ARG A 168 -5.63 -10.89 13.31
N ASN A 169 -6.61 -11.36 14.09
CA ASN A 169 -7.03 -12.76 14.13
C ASN A 169 -8.27 -13.04 13.27
N LEU A 170 -8.92 -11.99 12.78
CA LEU A 170 -10.13 -12.09 11.97
C LEU A 170 -9.84 -12.69 10.59
N ASP A 171 -10.86 -13.21 9.95
CA ASP A 171 -10.76 -13.56 8.53
C ASP A 171 -10.79 -12.31 7.63
N GLY A 172 -10.48 -12.52 6.34
CA GLY A 172 -10.34 -11.40 5.40
C GLY A 172 -11.65 -10.63 5.18
N GLU A 173 -12.81 -11.30 5.21
CA GLU A 173 -14.11 -10.64 5.01
C GLU A 173 -14.46 -9.75 6.20
N GLN A 174 -14.20 -10.24 7.42
CA GLN A 174 -14.40 -9.48 8.66
C GLN A 174 -13.48 -8.26 8.75
N MET A 175 -12.20 -8.43 8.39
CA MET A 175 -11.26 -7.31 8.31
C MET A 175 -11.71 -6.24 7.31
N ASP A 176 -12.19 -6.66 6.13
CA ASP A 176 -12.67 -5.77 5.08
C ASP A 176 -13.93 -5.01 5.52
N GLU A 177 -14.84 -5.65 6.28
CA GLU A 177 -16.01 -5.00 6.85
C GLU A 177 -15.61 -3.87 7.81
N ILE A 178 -14.67 -4.12 8.71
CA ILE A 178 -14.16 -3.09 9.63
C ILE A 178 -13.48 -1.97 8.86
N LEU A 179 -12.57 -2.27 7.92
CA LEU A 179 -11.89 -1.25 7.12
C LEU A 179 -12.87 -0.40 6.30
N THR A 180 -13.96 -0.99 5.83
CA THR A 180 -15.04 -0.28 5.13
C THR A 180 -15.74 0.71 6.06
N ARG A 181 -16.03 0.32 7.31
CA ARG A 181 -16.61 1.24 8.31
C ARG A 181 -15.71 2.45 8.59
N PHE A 182 -14.38 2.24 8.66
CA PHE A 182 -13.45 3.36 8.77
C PHE A 182 -13.47 4.25 7.52
N GLN A 183 -13.51 3.66 6.34
CA GLN A 183 -13.59 4.40 5.07
C GLN A 183 -14.88 5.23 4.97
N GLU A 184 -16.02 4.69 5.37
CA GLU A 184 -17.32 5.34 5.29
C GLU A 184 -17.59 6.31 6.45
N GLY A 185 -16.76 6.25 7.49
CA GLY A 185 -16.88 7.13 8.66
C GLY A 185 -17.86 6.62 9.71
N GLU A 186 -18.20 5.35 9.67
CA GLU A 186 -19.13 4.70 10.60
C GLU A 186 -18.43 4.16 11.85
N ALA A 187 -17.10 3.96 11.80
CA ALA A 187 -16.34 3.52 12.96
C ALA A 187 -16.24 4.63 14.02
N ASP A 188 -16.27 4.23 15.29
CA ASP A 188 -16.11 5.16 16.40
C ASP A 188 -14.62 5.34 16.73
N MET A 189 -14.10 6.56 16.63
CA MET A 189 -12.73 6.88 17.04
C MET A 189 -12.56 7.02 18.56
N GLY A 190 -13.63 6.96 19.35
CA GLY A 190 -13.55 7.18 20.80
C GLY A 190 -13.20 8.60 21.22
N VAL A 191 -13.13 9.53 20.28
CA VAL A 191 -12.86 10.95 20.48
C VAL A 191 -13.81 11.79 19.62
N PRO A 192 -14.03 13.08 19.95
CA PRO A 192 -14.88 13.94 19.14
C PRO A 192 -14.41 14.01 17.67
N ALA A 193 -15.36 14.08 16.73
CA ALA A 193 -15.09 14.11 15.29
C ALA A 193 -14.24 15.31 14.84
N ASP A 194 -14.19 16.38 15.62
CA ASP A 194 -13.31 17.53 15.39
C ASP A 194 -11.85 17.27 15.82
N THR A 195 -11.61 16.16 16.52
CA THR A 195 -10.27 15.72 16.96
C THR A 195 -9.71 14.68 16.01
N ALA A 196 -10.47 13.64 15.68
CA ALA A 196 -10.08 12.61 14.71
C ALA A 196 -11.30 12.02 14.02
N LYS A 197 -11.19 11.80 12.71
CA LYS A 197 -12.21 11.13 11.88
C LYS A 197 -11.67 9.77 11.42
N PRO A 198 -12.48 8.70 11.40
CA PRO A 198 -12.02 7.39 10.92
C PRO A 198 -11.59 7.43 9.46
N GLN A 199 -12.24 8.25 8.62
CA GLN A 199 -11.85 8.43 7.21
C GLN A 199 -10.43 9.00 7.06
N ASP A 200 -10.00 9.87 7.97
CA ASP A 200 -8.65 10.44 7.92
C ASP A 200 -7.60 9.37 8.23
N PHE A 201 -7.86 8.53 9.24
CA PHE A 201 -7.01 7.38 9.53
C PHE A 201 -6.95 6.42 8.34
N PHE A 202 -8.09 6.00 7.79
CA PHE A 202 -8.14 5.07 6.66
C PHE A 202 -7.44 5.63 5.42
N ARG A 203 -7.65 6.90 5.11
CA ARG A 203 -7.00 7.58 3.99
C ARG A 203 -5.47 7.59 4.14
N LEU A 204 -4.96 7.90 5.32
CA LEU A 204 -3.51 7.88 5.58
C LEU A 204 -2.95 6.46 5.58
N LEU A 205 -3.66 5.49 6.14
CA LEU A 205 -3.27 4.08 6.11
C LEU A 205 -3.17 3.58 4.67
N ARG A 206 -4.19 3.84 3.85
CA ARG A 206 -4.17 3.47 2.44
C ARG A 206 -3.04 4.14 1.66
N SER A 207 -2.81 5.43 1.87
CA SER A 207 -1.70 6.15 1.23
C SER A 207 -0.36 5.56 1.62
N ALA A 208 -0.12 5.36 2.91
CA ALA A 208 1.12 4.79 3.41
C ALA A 208 1.35 3.36 2.93
N THR A 209 0.29 2.56 2.77
CA THR A 209 0.40 1.21 2.19
C THR A 209 0.90 1.28 0.75
N ILE A 210 0.28 2.10 -0.10
CA ILE A 210 0.66 2.25 -1.50
C ILE A 210 2.07 2.86 -1.63
N GLU A 211 2.37 3.87 -0.83
CA GLU A 211 3.69 4.48 -0.79
C GLU A 211 4.77 3.45 -0.40
N GLY A 212 4.52 2.64 0.65
CA GLY A 212 5.44 1.60 1.09
C GLY A 212 5.68 0.49 0.07
N VAL A 213 4.63 0.11 -0.67
CA VAL A 213 4.72 -0.90 -1.75
C VAL A 213 5.61 -0.44 -2.91
N TYR A 214 5.65 0.87 -3.19
CA TYR A 214 6.40 1.44 -4.32
C TYR A 214 7.53 2.38 -3.91
N ALA A 215 7.86 2.48 -2.62
CA ALA A 215 8.98 3.28 -2.12
C ALA A 215 10.32 2.77 -2.67
N ASP A 216 11.33 3.62 -2.62
CA ASP A 216 12.71 3.13 -2.76
C ASP A 216 13.03 2.21 -1.56
N PRO A 217 13.69 1.05 -1.77
CA PRO A 217 14.08 0.13 -0.70
C PRO A 217 14.85 0.78 0.46
N LEU A 218 15.50 1.90 0.22
CA LEU A 218 16.13 2.75 1.24
C LEU A 218 15.17 3.07 2.40
N TYR A 219 13.88 3.22 2.11
CA TYR A 219 12.84 3.53 3.06
C TYR A 219 12.15 2.31 3.68
N ARG A 220 12.76 1.13 3.56
CA ARG A 220 12.31 -0.16 4.13
C ARG A 220 11.05 -0.77 3.52
N GLY A 221 10.49 -0.14 2.48
CA GLY A 221 9.41 -0.70 1.68
C GLY A 221 9.92 -1.33 0.38
N ASN A 222 8.99 -1.84 -0.45
CA ASN A 222 9.28 -2.34 -1.79
C ASN A 222 10.46 -3.33 -1.84
N LEU A 223 10.41 -4.31 -0.94
CA LEU A 223 11.48 -5.29 -0.75
C LEU A 223 11.88 -5.94 -2.09
N ASN A 224 13.18 -6.00 -2.36
CA ASN A 224 13.74 -6.50 -3.61
C ASN A 224 13.21 -5.79 -4.87
N MET A 225 12.64 -4.59 -4.70
CA MET A 225 12.05 -3.80 -5.80
C MET A 225 10.92 -4.52 -6.53
N GLU A 226 10.27 -5.50 -5.89
CA GLU A 226 9.18 -6.28 -6.51
C GLU A 226 7.99 -5.39 -6.91
N GLY A 227 7.67 -4.35 -6.12
CA GLY A 227 6.66 -3.37 -6.49
C GLY A 227 7.01 -2.62 -7.78
N TRP A 228 8.29 -2.29 -7.98
CA TRP A 228 8.76 -1.65 -9.21
C TRP A 228 8.77 -2.60 -10.40
N LYS A 229 9.18 -3.85 -10.19
CA LYS A 229 9.16 -4.90 -11.24
C LYS A 229 7.74 -5.13 -11.76
N MET A 230 6.73 -5.18 -10.88
CA MET A 230 5.31 -5.30 -11.27
C MET A 230 4.83 -4.13 -12.14
N LYS A 231 5.51 -2.98 -12.12
CA LYS A 231 5.15 -1.77 -12.88
C LYS A 231 6.13 -1.49 -14.03
N ASN A 232 7.12 -2.35 -14.25
CA ASN A 232 8.24 -2.07 -15.16
C ASN A 232 8.85 -0.67 -14.90
N PHE A 233 8.94 -0.30 -13.62
CA PHE A 233 9.53 0.97 -13.22
C PHE A 233 11.03 0.78 -13.02
N PRO A 234 11.90 1.53 -13.73
CA PRO A 234 13.33 1.31 -13.74
C PRO A 234 14.05 1.77 -12.46
N GLY A 235 13.34 2.38 -11.51
CA GLY A 235 13.92 2.91 -10.29
C GLY A 235 14.79 4.15 -10.55
N HIS A 236 15.90 4.27 -9.82
CA HIS A 236 16.82 5.37 -9.95
C HIS A 236 17.68 5.21 -11.21
N GLN A 237 17.61 6.19 -12.12
CA GLN A 237 18.41 6.25 -13.33
C GLN A 237 19.07 7.63 -13.44
N HIS A 238 20.38 7.69 -13.66
CA HIS A 238 21.08 8.95 -13.84
C HIS A 238 20.78 9.63 -15.19
N ALA A 239 20.60 8.82 -16.23
CA ALA A 239 20.31 9.28 -17.59
C ALA A 239 19.79 8.11 -18.45
N TYR A 240 19.09 8.45 -19.51
CA TYR A 240 18.56 7.50 -20.52
C TYR A 240 19.23 7.72 -21.88
N ILE A 241 20.56 8.02 -21.89
CA ILE A 241 21.27 8.41 -23.12
C ILE A 241 21.29 7.28 -24.15
N GLN A 242 21.34 6.02 -23.71
CA GLN A 242 21.38 4.86 -24.60
C GLN A 242 19.99 4.47 -25.11
N GLU A 243 18.95 4.79 -24.34
CA GLU A 243 17.57 4.41 -24.60
C GLU A 243 16.81 5.48 -25.38
N ILE A 244 17.21 6.76 -25.28
CA ILE A 244 16.47 7.90 -25.83
C ILE A 244 16.33 7.87 -27.36
N ASP A 245 17.27 7.25 -28.06
CA ASP A 245 17.27 7.15 -29.51
C ASP A 245 16.73 5.81 -30.04
N THR A 246 16.19 4.97 -29.13
CA THR A 246 15.58 3.68 -29.55
C THR A 246 14.10 3.87 -29.91
N ASP A 247 13.67 3.27 -31.02
CA ASP A 247 12.25 3.28 -31.45
C ASP A 247 11.41 2.23 -30.71
N SER A 248 12.00 1.42 -29.84
CA SER A 248 11.34 0.34 -29.12
C SER A 248 11.34 0.62 -27.61
N PHE A 249 10.30 0.11 -26.93
CA PHE A 249 10.28 0.10 -25.48
C PHE A 249 11.41 -0.78 -24.94
N THR A 250 12.23 -0.22 -24.07
CA THR A 250 13.35 -0.92 -23.42
C THR A 250 12.98 -1.25 -21.97
N GLU A 251 13.01 -2.54 -21.62
CA GLU A 251 12.88 -2.97 -20.24
C GLU A 251 14.23 -2.76 -19.53
N ILE A 252 14.21 -2.02 -18.43
CA ILE A 252 15.38 -1.72 -17.61
C ILE A 252 15.16 -2.36 -16.24
N ASN A 253 16.13 -3.14 -15.77
CA ASN A 253 16.08 -3.67 -14.42
C ASN A 253 16.05 -2.53 -13.39
N PRO A 254 15.16 -2.58 -12.40
CA PRO A 254 15.06 -1.53 -11.42
C PRO A 254 16.32 -1.42 -10.57
N GLN A 255 16.72 -0.19 -10.30
CA GLN A 255 17.86 0.13 -9.44
C GLN A 255 17.42 1.01 -8.27
N PRO A 256 17.80 0.68 -7.02
CA PRO A 256 17.52 1.52 -5.87
C PRO A 256 18.49 2.72 -5.85
N LEU A 257 18.15 3.74 -5.06
CA LEU A 257 18.98 4.93 -4.89
C LEU A 257 20.37 4.60 -4.30
N PHE A 258 20.45 3.59 -3.43
CA PHE A 258 21.67 3.08 -2.85
C PHE A 258 21.75 1.56 -2.96
N GLY A 259 22.94 1.02 -3.25
CA GLY A 259 23.20 -0.42 -3.30
C GLY A 259 22.96 -1.06 -4.67
N GLY A 260 22.71 -0.30 -5.71
CA GLY A 260 22.74 -0.79 -7.08
C GLY A 260 24.20 -0.93 -7.56
N ASP A 261 24.51 -2.01 -8.29
CA ASP A 261 25.78 -2.14 -9.00
C ASP A 261 25.84 -1.04 -10.08
N HIS A 262 26.81 -0.14 -9.95
CA HIS A 262 27.11 0.93 -10.92
C HIS A 262 28.07 0.45 -11.96
#